data_057a978c8242ea4c04df66ae96f27fe3
#
_entry.id   057a978c8242ea4c04df66ae96f27fe3
#
_cell.length_a   1.000
_cell.length_b   1.000
_cell.length_c   1.000
_cell.angle_alpha   90.00
_cell.angle_beta   90.00
_cell.angle_gamma   90.00
#
_symmetry.space_group_name_H-M   'P 1'
#
loop_
_entity.id
_entity.type
_entity.pdbx_description
1 polymer ?
#
loop_
_entity_poly.entity_id
_entity_poly.type
_entity_poly.pdbx_seq_one_letter_code
_entity_poly.pdbx_strand_id
1 'polypeptide(L)'
;MSHPSLIQLPHTHSEGCLCNSPAFVRINTVFSQKASQSAPITPAIVVAAVPGSKPQKRDIAANAVRVVAFINVRVFDGVSDHLRDGLRVLVEGNKIKSVEPADTPLSPDVELIDGGGGVLMPGLIDAHWHAIMARPSMMTAMTADFNYIQALAIAEADATLMRAREQLMRGASQLKYMAGGGVSSMYDSIDVTEGSVAEIQAAVTAAENWGTYVTVHAYTPRAVTMAIKGGVKCIEHGQLLDEETVQLMAVKGIWWSLQPFLDDEDAVPTPTPASRAKQLEMVAGTDTAYMLAKKYNIKTAWGTDTLFDARLATRQGAQLAKLTRWYSPLEILKMATSVNAELCAFSGPRTPYPGKLGVVENGALADLILVDGNPLDDIQLVAQPDKAFRVIMKDGQIFKNTLGRDH
;
A
#
# COMPACT_ATOMS: atom_id res chain seq x y z
N MET A 1 30.31 -11.29 -45.09
CA MET A 1 30.95 -10.42 -44.08
C MET A 1 30.78 -11.07 -42.76
N SER A 2 31.88 -11.51 -42.19
CA SER A 2 32.01 -12.42 -41.07
C SER A 2 31.78 -11.71 -39.71
N HIS A 3 30.95 -12.28 -38.85
CA HIS A 3 30.78 -11.86 -37.47
C HIS A 3 32.07 -12.11 -36.64
N PRO A 4 32.45 -11.18 -35.73
CA PRO A 4 33.54 -11.43 -34.84
C PRO A 4 33.14 -12.38 -33.72
N SER A 5 33.93 -13.41 -33.53
CA SER A 5 33.85 -14.39 -32.45
C SER A 5 34.15 -13.74 -31.09
N LEU A 6 33.30 -14.00 -30.10
CA LEU A 6 33.54 -13.71 -28.69
C LEU A 6 34.77 -14.46 -28.20
N ILE A 7 35.76 -13.73 -27.75
CA ILE A 7 36.97 -14.27 -27.08
C ILE A 7 36.55 -14.79 -25.70
N GLN A 8 36.53 -16.10 -25.52
CA GLN A 8 36.48 -16.73 -24.19
C GLN A 8 37.87 -16.62 -23.54
N LEU A 9 37.94 -15.81 -22.49
CA LEU A 9 39.12 -15.85 -21.61
C LEU A 9 39.06 -17.10 -20.73
N PRO A 10 40.12 -17.88 -20.57
CA PRO A 10 40.14 -19.04 -19.69
C PRO A 10 40.19 -18.58 -18.23
N HIS A 11 39.11 -18.78 -17.47
CA HIS A 11 39.14 -18.68 -16.02
C HIS A 11 39.68 -19.93 -15.41
N THR A 12 40.86 -19.84 -14.79
CA THR A 12 41.38 -20.89 -13.90
C THR A 12 40.68 -20.75 -12.55
N HIS A 13 39.83 -21.73 -12.22
CA HIS A 13 39.17 -21.77 -10.91
C HIS A 13 40.12 -22.36 -9.88
N SER A 14 40.38 -21.62 -8.78
CA SER A 14 41.07 -22.14 -7.60
C SER A 14 40.17 -23.11 -6.83
N GLU A 15 40.75 -24.14 -6.21
CA GLU A 15 40.05 -25.02 -5.27
C GLU A 15 39.45 -24.18 -4.14
N GLY A 16 38.11 -24.08 -4.09
CA GLY A 16 37.34 -23.26 -3.11
C GLY A 16 36.30 -22.31 -3.71
N CYS A 17 36.17 -22.23 -5.04
CA CYS A 17 35.14 -21.42 -5.69
C CYS A 17 33.75 -22.01 -5.43
N LEU A 18 32.86 -21.22 -4.86
CA LEU A 18 31.44 -21.58 -4.58
C LEU A 18 30.65 -21.98 -5.83
N CYS A 19 31.14 -21.65 -7.05
CA CYS A 19 30.54 -22.06 -8.31
C CYS A 19 30.57 -23.57 -8.56
N ASN A 20 31.45 -24.33 -7.87
CA ASN A 20 31.56 -25.78 -7.92
C ASN A 20 30.78 -26.48 -6.80
N SER A 21 30.06 -25.80 -5.95
CA SER A 21 29.27 -26.45 -4.90
C SER A 21 28.10 -27.25 -5.52
N PRO A 22 27.78 -28.44 -4.98
CA PRO A 22 26.65 -29.25 -5.46
C PRO A 22 25.31 -28.51 -5.44
N ALA A 23 25.15 -27.52 -4.55
CA ALA A 23 23.97 -26.67 -4.47
C ALA A 23 23.90 -25.70 -5.66
N PHE A 24 25.01 -25.07 -6.06
CA PHE A 24 25.05 -24.12 -7.17
C PHE A 24 24.81 -24.83 -8.52
N VAL A 25 25.38 -26.03 -8.70
CA VAL A 25 25.18 -26.88 -9.89
C VAL A 25 23.69 -27.30 -9.98
N ARG A 26 23.05 -27.69 -8.87
CA ARG A 26 21.62 -28.04 -8.85
C ARG A 26 20.71 -26.84 -9.19
N ILE A 27 21.00 -25.68 -8.68
CA ILE A 27 20.21 -24.46 -8.96
C ILE A 27 20.30 -24.13 -10.45
N ASN A 28 21.47 -24.09 -11.06
CA ASN A 28 21.64 -23.82 -12.49
C ASN A 28 21.00 -24.89 -13.39
N THR A 29 21.01 -26.15 -13.02
CA THR A 29 20.37 -27.23 -13.78
C THR A 29 18.83 -27.08 -13.75
N VAL A 30 18.24 -26.69 -12.62
CA VAL A 30 16.80 -26.46 -12.48
C VAL A 30 16.36 -25.23 -13.28
N PHE A 31 17.15 -24.16 -13.30
CA PHE A 31 16.84 -22.97 -14.11
C PHE A 31 16.97 -23.22 -15.62
N SER A 32 17.99 -23.96 -16.06
CA SER A 32 18.18 -24.31 -17.47
C SER A 32 17.09 -25.24 -18.01
N GLN A 33 16.56 -26.16 -17.20
CA GLN A 33 15.45 -27.04 -17.59
C GLN A 33 14.10 -26.33 -17.64
N LYS A 34 13.87 -25.27 -16.85
CA LYS A 34 12.63 -24.47 -16.89
C LYS A 34 12.62 -23.43 -18.04
N ALA A 35 13.75 -22.95 -18.49
CA ALA A 35 13.85 -21.98 -19.59
C ALA A 35 13.48 -22.55 -20.96
N SER A 36 13.51 -23.87 -21.14
CA SER A 36 13.20 -24.53 -22.42
C SER A 36 11.73 -24.89 -22.63
N GLN A 37 10.82 -24.58 -21.68
CA GLN A 37 9.40 -24.96 -21.75
C GLN A 37 8.42 -23.79 -21.51
N SER A 38 8.82 -22.53 -21.59
CA SER A 38 7.90 -21.42 -21.37
C SER A 38 7.25 -20.90 -22.66
N ALA A 39 5.98 -21.21 -22.83
CA ALA A 39 5.05 -20.43 -23.65
C ALA A 39 4.90 -19.03 -23.03
N PRO A 40 4.50 -17.96 -23.82
CA PRO A 40 4.44 -16.60 -23.35
C PRO A 40 3.45 -16.47 -22.18
N ILE A 41 3.94 -15.96 -21.05
CA ILE A 41 3.13 -15.73 -19.84
C ILE A 41 2.37 -14.42 -20.00
N THR A 42 1.07 -14.53 -20.19
CA THR A 42 0.14 -13.40 -19.99
C THR A 42 0.06 -13.13 -18.48
N PRO A 43 0.16 -11.87 -17.99
CA PRO A 43 0.09 -11.59 -16.57
C PRO A 43 -1.30 -11.94 -16.04
N ALA A 44 -1.40 -13.03 -15.27
CA ALA A 44 -2.61 -13.36 -14.53
C ALA A 44 -2.56 -12.61 -13.19
N ILE A 45 -3.56 -11.78 -12.95
CA ILE A 45 -3.83 -11.19 -11.63
C ILE A 45 -4.18 -12.34 -10.67
N VAL A 46 -3.31 -12.60 -9.71
CA VAL A 46 -3.58 -13.60 -8.66
C VAL A 46 -4.52 -12.97 -7.63
N VAL A 47 -5.80 -13.18 -7.80
CA VAL A 47 -6.79 -13.00 -6.74
C VAL A 47 -6.67 -14.22 -5.83
N ALA A 48 -6.36 -14.01 -4.54
CA ALA A 48 -6.31 -15.09 -3.56
C ALA A 48 -7.68 -15.78 -3.46
N ALA A 49 -7.79 -17.00 -3.97
CA ALA A 49 -9.01 -17.78 -3.91
C ALA A 49 -9.18 -18.38 -2.51
N VAL A 50 -10.35 -18.19 -1.92
CA VAL A 50 -10.82 -18.90 -0.73
C VAL A 50 -10.94 -20.40 -1.09
N PRO A 51 -10.41 -21.36 -0.30
CA PRO A 51 -10.53 -22.78 -0.60
C PRO A 51 -11.99 -23.23 -0.54
N GLY A 52 -12.51 -23.68 -1.67
CA GLY A 52 -13.83 -24.33 -1.74
C GLY A 52 -14.77 -23.94 -2.89
N SER A 53 -14.50 -22.89 -3.64
CA SER A 53 -15.33 -22.54 -4.80
C SER A 53 -14.62 -22.83 -6.12
N LYS A 54 -15.20 -23.73 -6.92
CA LYS A 54 -14.78 -23.92 -8.33
C LYS A 54 -15.04 -22.63 -9.11
N PRO A 55 -14.10 -22.15 -9.96
CA PRO A 55 -14.35 -21.02 -10.81
C PRO A 55 -15.44 -21.37 -11.83
N GLN A 56 -16.60 -20.72 -11.71
CA GLN A 56 -17.65 -20.79 -12.69
C GLN A 56 -17.21 -19.97 -13.91
N LYS A 57 -16.95 -20.59 -15.05
CA LYS A 57 -16.82 -19.92 -16.33
C LYS A 57 -18.13 -19.16 -16.58
N ARG A 58 -18.09 -17.86 -16.54
CA ARG A 58 -19.18 -17.02 -17.04
C ARG A 58 -18.97 -16.83 -18.52
N ASP A 59 -19.96 -17.22 -19.31
CA ASP A 59 -20.03 -16.89 -20.74
C ASP A 59 -20.07 -15.37 -20.89
N ILE A 60 -19.06 -14.83 -21.61
CA ILE A 60 -19.03 -13.41 -21.97
C ILE A 60 -19.94 -13.28 -23.20
N ALA A 61 -21.25 -13.23 -22.97
CA ALA A 61 -22.19 -12.68 -23.94
C ALA A 61 -21.93 -11.17 -24.07
N ALA A 62 -22.01 -10.61 -25.26
CA ALA A 62 -21.82 -9.19 -25.54
C ALA A 62 -22.77 -8.36 -24.66
N ASN A 63 -22.27 -7.84 -23.52
CA ASN A 63 -23.07 -7.22 -22.50
C ASN A 63 -23.24 -5.74 -22.80
N ALA A 64 -24.50 -5.29 -22.81
CA ALA A 64 -24.83 -3.91 -22.46
C ALA A 64 -24.11 -3.56 -21.15
N VAL A 65 -23.42 -2.41 -21.10
CA VAL A 65 -22.66 -1.98 -19.91
C VAL A 65 -23.67 -1.85 -18.78
N ARG A 66 -23.50 -2.67 -17.73
CA ARG A 66 -24.38 -2.66 -16.56
C ARG A 66 -24.30 -1.31 -15.89
N VAL A 67 -25.46 -0.69 -15.66
CA VAL A 67 -25.59 0.55 -14.90
C VAL A 67 -26.25 0.21 -13.56
N VAL A 68 -25.63 0.64 -12.46
CA VAL A 68 -26.11 0.46 -11.10
C VAL A 68 -26.34 1.85 -10.48
N ALA A 69 -27.45 2.05 -9.80
CA ALA A 69 -27.76 3.29 -9.07
C ALA A 69 -27.88 2.98 -7.57
N PHE A 70 -27.05 3.65 -6.77
CA PHE A 70 -27.23 3.72 -5.32
C PHE A 70 -28.24 4.82 -5.01
N ILE A 71 -29.38 4.46 -4.47
CA ILE A 71 -30.48 5.35 -4.09
C ILE A 71 -30.66 5.34 -2.58
N ASN A 72 -31.36 6.34 -2.04
CA ASN A 72 -31.64 6.46 -0.61
C ASN A 72 -30.34 6.35 0.23
N VAL A 73 -29.33 7.13 -0.16
CA VAL A 73 -28.00 7.20 0.48
C VAL A 73 -27.66 8.63 0.86
N ARG A 74 -26.87 8.79 1.90
CA ARG A 74 -26.10 9.99 2.17
C ARG A 74 -24.68 9.78 1.62
N VAL A 75 -24.10 10.78 0.98
CA VAL A 75 -22.82 10.61 0.30
C VAL A 75 -21.71 11.32 1.08
N PHE A 76 -20.71 10.56 1.53
CA PHE A 76 -19.41 11.08 1.89
C PHE A 76 -18.53 11.06 0.63
N ASP A 77 -18.20 12.23 0.08
CA ASP A 77 -17.49 12.31 -1.20
C ASP A 77 -15.96 12.23 -1.08
N GLY A 78 -15.43 12.11 0.13
CA GLY A 78 -13.99 12.06 0.41
C GLY A 78 -13.32 13.44 0.50
N VAL A 79 -14.03 14.52 0.19
CA VAL A 79 -13.48 15.89 0.13
C VAL A 79 -14.22 16.86 1.05
N SER A 80 -15.57 16.85 1.00
CA SER A 80 -16.42 17.75 1.78
C SER A 80 -16.30 17.49 3.29
N ASP A 81 -16.63 18.52 4.10
CA ASP A 81 -16.60 18.40 5.56
C ASP A 81 -17.92 17.87 6.14
N HIS A 82 -18.87 17.50 5.30
CA HIS A 82 -20.19 17.02 5.68
C HIS A 82 -20.71 15.98 4.68
N LEU A 83 -21.71 15.23 5.11
CA LEU A 83 -22.44 14.34 4.20
C LEU A 83 -23.31 15.18 3.25
N ARG A 84 -23.42 14.71 2.02
CA ARG A 84 -24.29 15.30 1.00
C ARG A 84 -25.57 14.47 0.93
N ASP A 85 -26.69 15.11 1.18
CA ASP A 85 -28.02 14.52 1.17
C ASP A 85 -28.74 14.75 -0.16
N GLY A 86 -29.83 14.00 -0.39
CA GLY A 86 -30.70 14.18 -1.58
C GLY A 86 -30.03 13.80 -2.89
N LEU A 87 -28.96 13.01 -2.84
CA LEU A 87 -28.22 12.54 -3.99
C LEU A 87 -28.41 11.03 -4.22
N ARG A 88 -28.13 10.64 -5.45
CA ARG A 88 -27.88 9.26 -5.84
C ARG A 88 -26.60 9.17 -6.64
N VAL A 89 -26.00 7.97 -6.69
CA VAL A 89 -24.75 7.71 -7.40
C VAL A 89 -24.98 6.63 -8.42
N LEU A 90 -24.72 6.95 -9.70
CA LEU A 90 -24.77 5.99 -10.80
C LEU A 90 -23.37 5.50 -11.12
N VAL A 91 -23.25 4.18 -11.28
CA VAL A 91 -22.02 3.50 -11.71
C VAL A 91 -22.27 2.85 -13.05
N GLU A 92 -21.36 3.08 -14.02
CA GLU A 92 -21.37 2.46 -15.33
C GLU A 92 -20.00 1.85 -15.61
N GLY A 93 -19.97 0.53 -15.79
CA GLY A 93 -18.72 -0.20 -15.89
C GLY A 93 -17.91 -0.06 -14.58
N ASN A 94 -16.68 0.44 -14.68
CA ASN A 94 -15.81 0.63 -13.52
C ASN A 94 -15.73 2.09 -13.02
N LYS A 95 -16.63 2.96 -13.48
CA LYS A 95 -16.60 4.38 -13.11
C LYS A 95 -17.92 4.85 -12.53
N ILE A 96 -17.83 5.88 -11.70
CA ILE A 96 -18.97 6.68 -11.30
C ILE A 96 -19.39 7.52 -12.50
N LYS A 97 -20.57 7.22 -13.05
CA LYS A 97 -21.14 7.91 -14.19
C LYS A 97 -21.62 9.30 -13.80
N SER A 98 -22.40 9.36 -12.71
CA SER A 98 -22.93 10.63 -12.18
C SER A 98 -23.18 10.55 -10.69
N VAL A 99 -23.02 11.71 -10.04
CA VAL A 99 -23.54 12.04 -8.70
C VAL A 99 -24.57 13.13 -8.94
N GLU A 100 -25.86 12.85 -8.75
CA GLU A 100 -26.95 13.69 -9.20
C GLU A 100 -28.10 13.74 -8.18
N PRO A 101 -29.03 14.71 -8.27
CA PRO A 101 -30.20 14.74 -7.41
C PRO A 101 -31.00 13.45 -7.47
N ALA A 102 -31.52 13.00 -6.32
CA ALA A 102 -32.22 11.71 -6.21
C ALA A 102 -33.51 11.63 -7.04
N ASP A 103 -34.13 12.78 -7.32
CA ASP A 103 -35.38 12.92 -8.10
C ASP A 103 -35.15 12.95 -9.63
N THR A 104 -33.92 13.00 -10.11
CA THR A 104 -33.62 12.96 -11.55
C THR A 104 -34.23 11.70 -12.17
N PRO A 105 -34.93 11.75 -13.34
CA PRO A 105 -35.48 10.56 -13.97
C PRO A 105 -34.44 9.47 -14.25
N LEU A 106 -34.77 8.21 -13.96
CA LEU A 106 -33.90 7.04 -14.24
C LEU A 106 -34.46 6.25 -15.43
N SER A 107 -33.54 5.68 -16.21
CA SER A 107 -33.90 4.64 -17.18
C SER A 107 -34.42 3.40 -16.45
N PRO A 108 -35.46 2.70 -16.95
CA PRO A 108 -35.98 1.49 -16.33
C PRO A 108 -34.98 0.32 -16.28
N ASP A 109 -33.93 0.36 -17.10
CA ASP A 109 -32.92 -0.71 -17.18
C ASP A 109 -31.80 -0.57 -16.13
N VAL A 110 -31.86 0.45 -15.26
CA VAL A 110 -30.88 0.68 -14.20
C VAL A 110 -31.16 -0.24 -13.02
N GLU A 111 -30.15 -0.99 -12.59
CA GLU A 111 -30.25 -1.78 -11.38
C GLU A 111 -30.17 -0.88 -10.14
N LEU A 112 -31.16 -1.01 -9.26
CA LEU A 112 -31.26 -0.19 -8.06
C LEU A 112 -30.65 -0.91 -6.85
N ILE A 113 -29.83 -0.18 -6.09
CA ILE A 113 -29.35 -0.57 -4.77
C ILE A 113 -29.88 0.46 -3.78
N ASP A 114 -30.89 0.09 -3.01
CA ASP A 114 -31.43 0.94 -1.95
C ASP A 114 -30.53 0.88 -0.72
N GLY A 115 -29.92 2.03 -0.38
CA GLY A 115 -29.00 2.15 0.73
C GLY A 115 -29.65 2.29 2.09
N GLY A 116 -31.00 2.37 2.17
CA GLY A 116 -31.74 2.44 3.44
C GLY A 116 -31.35 3.64 4.31
N GLY A 117 -30.88 4.74 3.73
CA GLY A 117 -30.40 5.92 4.46
C GLY A 117 -28.97 5.80 5.01
N GLY A 118 -28.25 4.71 4.67
CA GLY A 118 -26.84 4.54 5.01
C GLY A 118 -25.91 5.50 4.29
N VAL A 119 -24.62 5.48 4.63
CA VAL A 119 -23.61 6.35 4.02
C VAL A 119 -22.86 5.62 2.92
N LEU A 120 -22.94 6.14 1.69
CA LEU A 120 -22.10 5.73 0.57
C LEU A 120 -20.81 6.55 0.57
N MET A 121 -19.68 5.89 0.62
CA MET A 121 -18.35 6.50 0.70
C MET A 121 -17.36 5.85 -0.26
N PRO A 122 -16.22 6.52 -0.55
CA PRO A 122 -15.12 5.87 -1.29
C PRO A 122 -14.59 4.66 -0.55
N GLY A 123 -14.04 3.71 -1.29
CA GLY A 123 -13.27 2.59 -0.74
C GLY A 123 -12.08 3.09 0.06
N LEU A 124 -11.80 2.40 1.18
CA LEU A 124 -10.66 2.71 2.04
C LEU A 124 -9.35 2.28 1.36
N ILE A 125 -8.32 3.10 1.52
CA ILE A 125 -6.98 2.90 0.95
C ILE A 125 -5.99 2.76 2.12
N ASP A 126 -5.34 1.60 2.22
CA ASP A 126 -4.19 1.37 3.10
C ASP A 126 -2.91 1.69 2.29
N ALA A 127 -2.22 2.78 2.63
CA ALA A 127 -1.06 3.26 1.88
C ALA A 127 0.25 2.50 2.21
N HIS A 128 0.24 1.68 3.26
CA HIS A 128 1.40 0.90 3.69
C HIS A 128 1.00 -0.47 4.22
N TRP A 129 1.02 -1.48 3.36
CA TRP A 129 0.67 -2.84 3.71
C TRP A 129 1.57 -3.87 3.01
N HIS A 130 2.00 -4.88 3.77
CA HIS A 130 2.81 -5.99 3.27
C HIS A 130 1.94 -7.21 2.91
N ALA A 131 1.11 -7.12 1.87
CA ALA A 131 0.15 -8.14 1.48
C ALA A 131 0.75 -9.56 1.36
N ILE A 132 1.96 -9.68 0.80
CA ILE A 132 2.64 -10.96 0.60
C ILE A 132 3.20 -11.50 1.93
N MET A 133 3.56 -10.62 2.86
CA MET A 133 4.15 -10.99 4.16
C MET A 133 3.11 -11.16 5.27
N ALA A 134 1.83 -11.04 5.00
CA ALA A 134 0.79 -11.17 6.01
C ALA A 134 0.67 -12.61 6.54
N ARG A 135 0.96 -13.64 5.74
CA ARG A 135 0.82 -15.06 6.11
C ARG A 135 2.07 -15.73 6.67
N PRO A 136 3.30 -15.54 6.12
CA PRO A 136 4.46 -16.20 6.68
C PRO A 136 4.80 -15.66 8.07
N SER A 137 5.23 -16.55 8.98
CA SER A 137 5.80 -16.08 10.25
C SER A 137 7.09 -15.30 9.97
N MET A 138 7.44 -14.37 10.87
CA MET A 138 8.69 -13.63 10.78
C MET A 138 9.90 -14.57 10.66
N MET A 139 9.93 -15.69 11.40
CA MET A 139 10.98 -16.69 11.32
C MET A 139 11.08 -17.28 9.91
N THR A 140 9.97 -17.63 9.27
CA THR A 140 9.95 -18.16 7.90
C THR A 140 10.44 -17.13 6.89
N ALA A 141 10.04 -15.86 7.02
CA ALA A 141 10.50 -14.79 6.15
C ALA A 141 11.99 -14.49 6.31
N MET A 142 12.55 -14.68 7.52
CA MET A 142 13.95 -14.41 7.84
C MET A 142 14.89 -15.58 7.52
N THR A 143 14.41 -16.82 7.51
CA THR A 143 15.24 -18.02 7.22
C THR A 143 15.30 -18.36 5.74
N ALA A 144 14.43 -17.80 4.92
CA ALA A 144 14.44 -17.98 3.47
C ALA A 144 15.40 -16.99 2.80
N ASP A 145 16.70 -17.29 2.79
CA ASP A 145 17.76 -16.65 1.96
C ASP A 145 17.81 -15.10 1.89
N PHE A 146 17.23 -14.43 2.88
CA PHE A 146 17.26 -12.96 2.98
C PHE A 146 18.69 -12.42 3.13
N ASN A 147 19.60 -13.21 3.68
CA ASN A 147 21.03 -12.86 3.83
C ASN A 147 21.75 -12.68 2.47
N TYR A 148 21.30 -13.35 1.43
CA TYR A 148 21.82 -13.17 0.09
C TYR A 148 21.38 -11.83 -0.53
N ILE A 149 20.17 -11.40 -0.22
CA ILE A 149 19.63 -10.11 -0.69
C ILE A 149 20.33 -8.94 0.00
N GLN A 150 20.63 -9.04 1.29
CA GLN A 150 21.39 -8.01 2.03
C GLN A 150 22.86 -7.95 1.62
N ALA A 151 23.52 -9.07 1.37
CA ALA A 151 24.91 -9.10 0.89
C ALA A 151 25.07 -8.46 -0.50
N LEU A 152 24.05 -8.46 -1.33
CA LEU A 152 24.01 -7.77 -2.62
C LEU A 152 23.71 -6.28 -2.52
N ALA A 153 23.17 -5.81 -1.38
CA ALA A 153 22.82 -4.40 -1.16
C ALA A 153 24.01 -3.51 -0.75
N ILE A 154 25.18 -4.09 -0.46
CA ILE A 154 26.36 -3.38 0.07
C ILE A 154 27.21 -2.70 -1.00
N ALA A 155 26.85 -2.76 -2.27
CA ALA A 155 27.69 -2.18 -3.34
C ALA A 155 27.08 -0.89 -3.89
N GLU A 156 27.71 0.25 -3.57
CA GLU A 156 27.76 1.55 -4.26
C GLU A 156 26.47 2.13 -4.93
N ALA A 157 26.43 3.46 -5.08
CA ALA A 157 25.32 4.21 -5.71
C ALA A 157 24.90 3.68 -7.10
N ASP A 158 25.86 3.16 -7.88
CA ASP A 158 25.60 2.56 -9.19
C ASP A 158 24.79 1.26 -9.06
N ALA A 159 25.05 0.44 -8.05
CA ALA A 159 24.27 -0.75 -7.80
C ALA A 159 22.84 -0.41 -7.34
N THR A 160 22.66 0.62 -6.52
CA THR A 160 21.36 1.13 -6.13
C THR A 160 20.58 1.63 -7.35
N LEU A 161 21.20 2.40 -8.23
CA LEU A 161 20.60 2.88 -9.48
C LEU A 161 20.13 1.71 -10.36
N MET A 162 20.98 0.69 -10.49
CA MET A 162 20.68 -0.51 -11.29
C MET A 162 19.52 -1.30 -10.70
N ARG A 163 19.51 -1.52 -9.38
CA ARG A 163 18.44 -2.24 -8.68
C ARG A 163 17.12 -1.47 -8.69
N ALA A 164 17.16 -0.16 -8.52
CA ALA A 164 15.98 0.70 -8.63
C ALA A 164 15.34 0.58 -10.03
N ARG A 165 16.14 0.66 -11.09
CA ARG A 165 15.67 0.48 -12.47
C ARG A 165 15.09 -0.93 -12.70
N GLU A 166 15.71 -1.96 -12.14
CA GLU A 166 15.20 -3.34 -12.23
C GLU A 166 13.81 -3.48 -11.60
N GLN A 167 13.57 -2.91 -10.42
CA GLN A 167 12.24 -2.95 -9.78
C GLN A 167 11.20 -2.21 -10.63
N LEU A 168 11.53 -1.05 -11.16
CA LEU A 168 10.64 -0.29 -12.04
C LEU A 168 10.34 -1.04 -13.35
N MET A 169 11.35 -1.69 -13.95
CA MET A 169 11.16 -2.54 -15.14
C MET A 169 10.27 -3.75 -14.85
N ARG A 170 10.24 -4.24 -13.61
CA ARG A 170 9.35 -5.33 -13.16
C ARG A 170 7.92 -4.85 -12.84
N GLY A 171 7.63 -3.56 -12.99
CA GLY A 171 6.30 -2.98 -12.83
C GLY A 171 6.03 -2.34 -11.48
N ALA A 172 7.05 -2.00 -10.69
CA ALA A 172 6.86 -1.23 -9.47
C ALA A 172 6.26 0.15 -9.78
N SER A 173 5.27 0.55 -9.01
CA SER A 173 4.60 1.86 -9.16
C SER A 173 5.39 2.99 -8.50
N GLN A 174 6.12 2.68 -7.44
CA GLN A 174 7.05 3.56 -6.70
C GLN A 174 8.19 2.70 -6.13
N LEU A 175 9.19 3.37 -5.58
CA LEU A 175 10.30 2.70 -4.89
C LEU A 175 10.22 2.98 -3.39
N LYS A 176 10.41 1.93 -2.57
CA LYS A 176 10.65 2.05 -1.13
C LYS A 176 12.10 1.69 -0.84
N TYR A 177 12.84 2.63 -0.21
CA TYR A 177 14.23 2.48 0.19
C TYR A 177 14.32 2.37 1.72
N MET A 178 15.17 1.49 2.23
CA MET A 178 15.46 1.36 3.66
C MET A 178 16.57 2.36 4.02
N ALA A 179 16.20 3.47 4.66
CA ALA A 179 17.16 4.53 5.02
C ALA A 179 17.61 4.48 6.48
N GLY A 180 16.93 3.70 7.31
CA GLY A 180 17.25 3.51 8.73
C GLY A 180 16.92 2.10 9.19
N GLY A 181 17.41 1.74 10.37
CA GLY A 181 17.23 0.43 10.97
C GLY A 181 15.77 0.11 11.30
N GLY A 182 15.40 -1.18 11.29
CA GLY A 182 14.05 -1.68 11.47
C GLY A 182 13.78 -2.28 12.84
N VAL A 183 12.53 -2.17 13.31
CA VAL A 183 12.06 -2.85 14.53
C VAL A 183 12.12 -4.37 14.37
N SER A 184 11.71 -4.88 13.22
CA SER A 184 11.65 -6.31 12.92
C SER A 184 12.99 -6.90 12.51
N SER A 185 13.95 -6.09 12.11
CA SER A 185 15.29 -6.54 11.75
C SER A 185 16.08 -7.03 12.97
N MET A 186 16.89 -8.06 12.77
CA MET A 186 17.72 -8.63 13.86
C MET A 186 19.14 -8.05 13.90
N TYR A 187 19.60 -7.44 12.82
CA TYR A 187 21.03 -7.16 12.60
C TYR A 187 21.37 -5.66 12.66
N ASP A 188 20.38 -4.80 12.66
CA ASP A 188 20.53 -3.35 12.71
C ASP A 188 19.89 -2.74 13.96
N SER A 189 20.50 -1.72 14.52
CA SER A 189 19.87 -0.90 15.55
C SER A 189 18.88 0.09 14.93
N ILE A 190 17.86 0.52 15.69
CA ILE A 190 16.82 1.45 15.19
C ILE A 190 17.40 2.84 14.81
N ASP A 191 18.56 3.20 15.37
CA ASP A 191 19.23 4.50 15.22
C ASP A 191 20.23 4.56 14.07
N VAL A 192 20.48 3.45 13.37
CA VAL A 192 21.44 3.46 12.26
C VAL A 192 20.85 4.15 11.01
N THR A 193 21.76 4.64 10.16
CA THR A 193 21.41 5.01 8.77
C THR A 193 21.88 3.90 7.85
N GLU A 194 20.98 3.46 6.98
CA GLU A 194 21.28 2.47 5.96
C GLU A 194 21.48 3.15 4.62
N GLY A 195 22.73 3.19 4.17
CA GLY A 195 23.12 3.87 2.95
C GLY A 195 23.60 5.32 3.15
N SER A 196 23.79 6.00 2.04
CA SER A 196 24.28 7.37 1.93
C SER A 196 23.33 8.25 1.15
N VAL A 197 23.54 9.56 1.20
CA VAL A 197 22.80 10.53 0.35
C VAL A 197 22.93 10.17 -1.14
N ALA A 198 24.12 9.76 -1.59
CA ALA A 198 24.36 9.42 -3.00
C ALA A 198 23.56 8.19 -3.46
N GLU A 199 23.44 7.17 -2.61
CA GLU A 199 22.63 5.97 -2.91
C GLU A 199 21.14 6.32 -2.98
N ILE A 200 20.63 7.13 -2.07
CA ILE A 200 19.24 7.60 -2.11
C ILE A 200 18.99 8.45 -3.35
N GLN A 201 19.93 9.35 -3.72
CA GLN A 201 19.86 10.14 -4.96
C GLN A 201 19.85 9.25 -6.21
N ALA A 202 20.59 8.14 -6.22
CA ALA A 202 20.55 7.19 -7.31
C ALA A 202 19.15 6.53 -7.45
N ALA A 203 18.52 6.14 -6.34
CA ALA A 203 17.16 5.64 -6.35
C ALA A 203 16.15 6.69 -6.80
N VAL A 204 16.29 7.93 -6.32
CA VAL A 204 15.44 9.08 -6.72
C VAL A 204 15.60 9.37 -8.22
N THR A 205 16.84 9.39 -8.73
CA THR A 205 17.10 9.57 -10.15
C THR A 205 16.42 8.50 -11.01
N ALA A 206 16.47 7.22 -10.57
CA ALA A 206 15.77 6.15 -11.27
C ALA A 206 14.25 6.37 -11.28
N ALA A 207 13.67 6.74 -10.14
CA ALA A 207 12.24 6.98 -10.01
C ALA A 207 11.77 8.17 -10.86
N GLU A 208 12.49 9.29 -10.82
CA GLU A 208 12.19 10.49 -11.62
C GLU A 208 12.24 10.22 -13.13
N ASN A 209 13.23 9.44 -13.59
CA ASN A 209 13.33 9.02 -15.00
C ASN A 209 12.12 8.18 -15.45
N TRP A 210 11.41 7.55 -14.52
CA TRP A 210 10.20 6.76 -14.75
C TRP A 210 8.91 7.53 -14.45
N GLY A 211 9.02 8.78 -14.00
CA GLY A 211 7.89 9.64 -13.63
C GLY A 211 7.18 9.19 -12.35
N THR A 212 7.93 8.61 -11.41
CA THR A 212 7.43 8.19 -10.10
C THR A 212 8.31 8.71 -8.97
N TYR A 213 8.17 8.23 -7.74
CA TYR A 213 8.82 8.77 -6.56
C TYR A 213 9.45 7.67 -5.68
N VAL A 214 10.25 8.13 -4.70
CA VAL A 214 10.82 7.29 -3.65
C VAL A 214 10.20 7.65 -2.31
N THR A 215 9.76 6.62 -1.58
CA THR A 215 9.48 6.66 -0.15
C THR A 215 10.57 5.93 0.62
N VAL A 216 10.77 6.25 1.90
CA VAL A 216 11.80 5.59 2.72
C VAL A 216 11.27 5.14 4.06
N HIS A 217 11.72 3.95 4.49
CA HIS A 217 11.63 3.51 5.87
C HIS A 217 12.70 4.22 6.71
N ALA A 218 12.32 4.92 7.76
CA ALA A 218 13.23 5.51 8.73
C ALA A 218 12.47 5.91 10.00
N TYR A 219 13.10 5.79 11.17
CA TYR A 219 12.50 6.20 12.44
C TYR A 219 13.09 7.48 12.99
N THR A 220 14.37 7.76 12.73
CA THR A 220 15.16 8.75 13.48
C THR A 220 15.45 10.01 12.68
N PRO A 221 15.70 11.17 13.34
CA PRO A 221 16.03 12.44 12.70
C PRO A 221 17.20 12.33 11.73
N ARG A 222 18.24 11.58 12.11
CA ARG A 222 19.45 11.40 11.30
C ARG A 222 19.12 10.72 9.95
N ALA A 223 18.38 9.61 10.00
CA ALA A 223 18.01 8.86 8.80
C ALA A 223 17.05 9.66 7.90
N VAL A 224 16.06 10.33 8.50
CA VAL A 224 15.10 11.15 7.76
C VAL A 224 15.76 12.38 7.13
N THR A 225 16.64 13.07 7.83
CA THR A 225 17.39 14.22 7.29
C THR A 225 18.27 13.78 6.10
N MET A 226 18.92 12.62 6.19
CA MET A 226 19.68 12.03 5.09
C MET A 226 18.77 11.73 3.89
N ALA A 227 17.61 11.14 4.13
CA ALA A 227 16.64 10.81 3.09
C ALA A 227 16.10 12.06 2.37
N ILE A 228 15.78 13.12 3.12
CA ILE A 228 15.34 14.40 2.55
C ILE A 228 16.43 15.02 1.66
N LYS A 229 17.70 14.97 2.08
CA LYS A 229 18.85 15.41 1.25
C LYS A 229 18.97 14.58 -0.02
N GLY A 230 18.59 13.31 0.02
CA GLY A 230 18.53 12.41 -1.13
C GLY A 230 17.38 12.70 -2.11
N GLY A 231 16.40 13.52 -1.74
CA GLY A 231 15.31 13.95 -2.62
C GLY A 231 14.02 13.12 -2.54
N VAL A 232 13.81 12.33 -1.49
CA VAL A 232 12.60 11.54 -1.30
C VAL A 232 11.34 12.40 -1.15
N LYS A 233 10.18 11.83 -1.41
CA LYS A 233 8.88 12.53 -1.31
C LYS A 233 8.05 12.13 -0.11
N CYS A 234 8.31 10.96 0.47
CA CYS A 234 7.54 10.43 1.59
C CYS A 234 8.46 9.72 2.59
N ILE A 235 8.16 9.89 3.87
CA ILE A 235 8.78 9.15 4.98
C ILE A 235 7.73 8.17 5.51
N GLU A 236 8.09 6.89 5.56
CA GLU A 236 7.33 5.85 6.25
C GLU A 236 7.83 5.76 7.70
N HIS A 237 6.92 5.61 8.63
CA HIS A 237 7.19 5.54 10.07
C HIS A 237 7.59 6.89 10.67
N GLY A 238 8.84 7.08 11.08
CA GLY A 238 9.31 8.36 11.62
C GLY A 238 8.83 8.65 13.05
N GLN A 239 8.45 7.64 13.86
CA GLN A 239 7.89 7.85 15.19
C GLN A 239 8.87 8.51 16.17
N LEU A 240 10.19 8.50 15.90
CA LEU A 240 11.21 9.05 16.78
C LEU A 240 11.75 10.41 16.32
N LEU A 241 11.01 11.12 15.45
CA LEU A 241 11.44 12.42 14.94
C LEU A 241 11.36 13.51 16.01
N ASP A 242 12.35 14.38 15.99
CA ASP A 242 12.34 15.63 16.69
C ASP A 242 11.60 16.73 15.91
N GLU A 243 11.31 17.82 16.62
CA GLU A 243 10.57 18.94 16.06
C GLU A 243 11.30 19.62 14.91
N GLU A 244 12.64 19.73 14.96
CA GLU A 244 13.47 20.33 13.92
C GLU A 244 13.35 19.56 12.60
N THR A 245 13.41 18.24 12.65
CA THR A 245 13.25 17.38 11.48
C THR A 245 11.85 17.49 10.87
N VAL A 246 10.82 17.57 11.72
CA VAL A 246 9.44 17.74 11.23
C VAL A 246 9.24 19.12 10.58
N GLN A 247 9.85 20.18 11.13
CA GLN A 247 9.87 21.49 10.48
C GLN A 247 10.56 21.44 9.10
N LEU A 248 11.67 20.71 8.99
CA LEU A 248 12.32 20.49 7.71
C LEU A 248 11.41 19.77 6.72
N MET A 249 10.68 18.74 7.17
CA MET A 249 9.68 18.05 6.35
C MET A 249 8.60 19.01 5.85
N ALA A 250 8.07 19.87 6.72
CA ALA A 250 7.07 20.87 6.36
C ALA A 250 7.58 21.83 5.27
N VAL A 251 8.79 22.40 5.47
CA VAL A 251 9.41 23.33 4.52
C VAL A 251 9.67 22.67 3.15
N LYS A 252 10.02 21.38 3.16
CA LYS A 252 10.31 20.62 1.94
C LYS A 252 9.08 19.97 1.29
N GLY A 253 7.90 20.05 1.91
CA GLY A 253 6.68 19.43 1.42
C GLY A 253 6.75 17.90 1.41
N ILE A 254 7.44 17.30 2.37
CA ILE A 254 7.60 15.85 2.50
C ILE A 254 6.34 15.27 3.12
N TRP A 255 5.81 14.21 2.54
CA TRP A 255 4.71 13.43 3.10
C TRP A 255 5.17 12.56 4.25
N TRP A 256 4.24 12.32 5.19
CA TRP A 256 4.48 11.43 6.32
C TRP A 256 3.45 10.29 6.33
N SER A 257 3.88 9.10 6.00
CA SER A 257 3.06 7.89 6.08
C SER A 257 3.21 7.28 7.47
N LEU A 258 2.24 7.58 8.33
CA LEU A 258 2.23 7.18 9.74
C LEU A 258 1.32 5.97 9.99
N GLN A 259 1.77 5.11 10.89
CA GLN A 259 1.02 3.97 11.39
C GLN A 259 0.67 4.21 12.88
N PRO A 260 -0.56 3.85 13.33
CA PRO A 260 -0.99 4.03 14.71
C PRO A 260 -0.41 2.92 15.61
N PHE A 261 0.92 2.84 15.68
CA PHE A 261 1.61 1.85 16.48
C PHE A 261 1.42 2.11 17.97
N LEU A 262 0.69 1.22 18.63
CA LEU A 262 0.46 1.21 20.06
C LEU A 262 0.88 -0.14 20.64
N ASP A 263 1.13 -0.16 21.95
CA ASP A 263 1.39 -1.41 22.67
C ASP A 263 0.06 -2.06 23.08
N ASP A 264 -0.62 -2.65 22.12
CA ASP A 264 -1.94 -3.23 22.28
C ASP A 264 -2.10 -4.55 21.49
N GLU A 265 -3.34 -5.03 21.37
CA GLU A 265 -3.66 -6.28 20.68
C GLU A 265 -3.33 -6.31 19.18
N ASP A 266 -3.12 -5.16 18.55
CA ASP A 266 -2.75 -5.02 17.14
C ASP A 266 -1.25 -4.81 16.94
N ALA A 267 -0.46 -4.86 18.01
CA ALA A 267 1.00 -4.81 17.89
C ALA A 267 1.52 -6.02 17.11
N VAL A 268 2.42 -5.79 16.16
CA VAL A 268 3.08 -6.88 15.41
C VAL A 268 3.90 -7.74 16.38
N PRO A 269 3.72 -9.07 16.38
CA PRO A 269 4.50 -9.95 17.26
C PRO A 269 6.00 -9.84 16.99
N THR A 270 6.79 -9.68 18.03
CA THR A 270 8.25 -9.62 17.96
C THR A 270 8.89 -10.93 18.39
N PRO A 271 9.89 -11.46 17.65
CA PRO A 271 10.42 -12.80 17.91
C PRO A 271 11.43 -12.84 19.06
N THR A 272 12.01 -11.69 19.44
CA THR A 272 13.11 -11.62 20.42
C THR A 272 12.89 -10.48 21.43
N PRO A 273 13.48 -10.56 22.63
CA PRO A 273 13.47 -9.44 23.57
C PRO A 273 14.11 -8.16 23.00
N ALA A 274 15.13 -8.29 22.16
CA ALA A 274 15.79 -7.16 21.52
C ALA A 274 14.86 -6.44 20.52
N SER A 275 14.15 -7.20 19.67
CA SER A 275 13.15 -6.62 18.77
C SER A 275 11.99 -5.99 19.55
N ARG A 276 11.59 -6.59 20.68
CA ARG A 276 10.58 -6.02 21.56
C ARG A 276 11.01 -4.69 22.18
N ALA A 277 12.26 -4.58 22.59
CA ALA A 277 12.80 -3.33 23.13
C ALA A 277 12.75 -2.21 22.08
N LYS A 278 13.17 -2.50 20.82
CA LYS A 278 13.05 -1.56 19.70
C LYS A 278 11.60 -1.18 19.40
N GLN A 279 10.67 -2.14 19.47
CA GLN A 279 9.25 -1.88 19.29
C GLN A 279 8.70 -0.91 20.34
N LEU A 280 9.04 -1.12 21.62
CA LEU A 280 8.60 -0.24 22.70
C LEU A 280 9.20 1.18 22.59
N GLU A 281 10.46 1.29 22.16
CA GLU A 281 11.09 2.58 21.88
C GLU A 281 10.35 3.33 20.77
N MET A 282 10.05 2.65 19.65
CA MET A 282 9.29 3.21 18.52
C MET A 282 7.88 3.63 18.97
N VAL A 283 7.14 2.76 19.68
CA VAL A 283 5.78 3.03 20.16
C VAL A 283 5.73 4.26 21.06
N ALA A 284 6.74 4.47 21.92
CA ALA A 284 6.82 5.63 22.80
C ALA A 284 6.83 6.97 22.05
N GLY A 285 7.26 6.99 20.79
CA GLY A 285 7.27 8.18 19.93
C GLY A 285 5.97 8.44 19.17
N THR A 286 5.04 7.48 19.12
CA THR A 286 3.86 7.56 18.24
C THR A 286 2.97 8.76 18.54
N ASP A 287 2.65 9.04 19.80
CA ASP A 287 1.86 10.21 20.18
C ASP A 287 2.52 11.52 19.73
N THR A 288 3.81 11.65 19.97
CA THR A 288 4.59 12.84 19.58
C THR A 288 4.59 13.02 18.05
N ALA A 289 4.76 11.94 17.30
CA ALA A 289 4.74 12.00 15.83
C ALA A 289 3.41 12.56 15.30
N TYR A 290 2.27 12.03 15.75
CA TYR A 290 0.96 12.54 15.35
C TYR A 290 0.70 13.98 15.79
N MET A 291 1.13 14.35 16.99
CA MET A 291 1.02 15.75 17.47
C MET A 291 1.86 16.71 16.62
N LEU A 292 3.09 16.33 16.27
CA LEU A 292 3.96 17.14 15.43
C LEU A 292 3.42 17.23 13.99
N ALA A 293 2.91 16.13 13.44
CA ALA A 293 2.29 16.12 12.12
C ALA A 293 1.13 17.13 12.03
N LYS A 294 0.25 17.16 13.05
CA LYS A 294 -0.83 18.15 13.14
C LYS A 294 -0.29 19.57 13.34
N LYS A 295 0.64 19.76 14.27
CA LYS A 295 1.22 21.08 14.59
C LYS A 295 1.80 21.78 13.36
N TYR A 296 2.49 21.03 12.50
CA TYR A 296 3.15 21.53 11.30
C TYR A 296 2.38 21.31 10.01
N ASN A 297 1.11 20.86 10.12
CA ASN A 297 0.23 20.59 8.98
C ASN A 297 0.91 19.73 7.89
N ILE A 298 1.62 18.70 8.33
CA ILE A 298 2.26 17.75 7.41
C ILE A 298 1.17 16.95 6.71
N LYS A 299 1.25 16.79 5.39
CA LYS A 299 0.42 15.83 4.67
C LYS A 299 0.69 14.43 5.17
N THR A 300 -0.28 13.87 5.90
CA THR A 300 -0.16 12.58 6.57
C THR A 300 -0.98 11.53 5.85
N ALA A 301 -0.33 10.47 5.41
CA ALA A 301 -0.97 9.26 4.90
C ALA A 301 -1.12 8.23 6.02
N TRP A 302 -2.18 7.43 5.96
CA TRP A 302 -2.39 6.32 6.85
C TRP A 302 -2.05 5.00 6.18
N GLY A 303 -1.40 4.12 6.93
CA GLY A 303 -1.18 2.73 6.57
C GLY A 303 -1.11 1.85 7.81
N THR A 304 -1.21 0.54 7.67
CA THR A 304 -1.18 -0.40 8.80
C THR A 304 0.19 -0.98 9.07
N ASP A 305 1.01 -1.10 8.04
CA ASP A 305 2.25 -1.88 8.07
C ASP A 305 2.03 -3.31 8.60
N THR A 306 0.87 -3.89 8.30
CA THR A 306 0.53 -5.24 8.74
C THR A 306 1.37 -6.28 8.03
N LEU A 307 2.10 -7.07 8.80
CA LEU A 307 2.96 -8.16 8.32
C LEU A 307 3.08 -9.25 9.40
N PHE A 308 3.52 -10.45 9.01
CA PHE A 308 3.84 -11.61 9.86
C PHE A 308 2.71 -12.16 10.75
N ASP A 309 1.52 -11.58 10.73
CA ASP A 309 0.35 -12.06 11.46
C ASP A 309 -0.91 -11.90 10.58
N ALA A 310 -1.45 -13.04 10.12
CA ALA A 310 -2.64 -13.06 9.28
C ALA A 310 -3.89 -12.49 9.98
N ARG A 311 -3.94 -12.54 11.32
CA ARG A 311 -5.03 -11.95 12.12
C ARG A 311 -5.03 -10.43 11.95
N LEU A 312 -3.88 -9.79 11.96
CA LEU A 312 -3.78 -8.33 11.81
C LEU A 312 -4.29 -7.87 10.44
N ALA A 313 -4.14 -8.68 9.39
CA ALA A 313 -4.67 -8.37 8.06
C ALA A 313 -6.20 -8.27 8.01
N THR A 314 -6.91 -8.83 9.00
CA THR A 314 -8.38 -8.69 9.14
C THR A 314 -8.78 -7.51 10.02
N ARG A 315 -7.84 -6.80 10.61
CA ARG A 315 -8.05 -5.73 11.59
C ARG A 315 -7.64 -4.34 11.09
N GLN A 316 -7.45 -4.17 9.79
CA GLN A 316 -7.06 -2.87 9.20
C GLN A 316 -8.04 -1.75 9.58
N GLY A 317 -9.35 -2.01 9.53
CA GLY A 317 -10.37 -1.05 9.97
C GLY A 317 -10.27 -0.69 11.46
N ALA A 318 -9.95 -1.65 12.32
CA ALA A 318 -9.73 -1.40 13.76
C ALA A 318 -8.49 -0.51 13.97
N GLN A 319 -7.42 -0.75 13.22
CA GLN A 319 -6.22 0.09 13.27
C GLN A 319 -6.50 1.51 12.75
N LEU A 320 -7.34 1.66 11.71
CA LEU A 320 -7.80 2.97 11.25
C LEU A 320 -8.57 3.71 12.35
N ALA A 321 -9.49 3.02 13.03
CA ALA A 321 -10.31 3.61 14.10
C ALA A 321 -9.49 4.08 15.31
N LYS A 322 -8.28 3.54 15.57
CA LYS A 322 -7.36 4.03 16.62
C LYS A 322 -6.93 5.48 16.43
N LEU A 323 -6.97 5.98 15.19
CA LEU A 323 -6.60 7.37 14.90
C LEU A 323 -7.49 8.39 15.62
N THR A 324 -8.65 7.99 16.17
CA THR A 324 -9.47 8.86 17.05
C THR A 324 -8.72 9.40 18.26
N ARG A 325 -7.59 8.79 18.61
CA ARG A 325 -6.67 9.32 19.62
C ARG A 325 -6.13 10.71 19.26
N TRP A 326 -6.00 11.02 17.95
CA TRP A 326 -5.35 12.25 17.46
C TRP A 326 -6.21 13.04 16.47
N TYR A 327 -7.15 12.41 15.79
CA TYR A 327 -7.93 12.99 14.68
C TYR A 327 -9.43 12.78 14.88
N SER A 328 -10.22 13.68 14.31
CA SER A 328 -11.66 13.50 14.19
C SER A 328 -12.03 12.41 13.17
N PRO A 329 -13.22 11.81 13.26
CA PRO A 329 -13.68 10.84 12.26
C PRO A 329 -13.60 11.36 10.82
N LEU A 330 -13.89 12.62 10.60
CA LEU A 330 -13.79 13.27 9.29
C LEU A 330 -12.35 13.27 8.76
N GLU A 331 -11.37 13.70 9.59
CA GLU A 331 -9.96 13.70 9.22
C GLU A 331 -9.47 12.28 8.91
N ILE A 332 -9.90 11.28 9.71
CA ILE A 332 -9.54 9.87 9.53
C ILE A 332 -10.06 9.33 8.20
N LEU A 333 -11.34 9.57 7.89
CA LEU A 333 -11.92 9.10 6.63
C LEU A 333 -11.28 9.77 5.42
N LYS A 334 -11.02 11.07 5.47
CA LYS A 334 -10.27 11.77 4.42
C LYS A 334 -8.87 11.19 4.25
N MET A 335 -8.16 10.92 5.35
CA MET A 335 -6.82 10.33 5.34
C MET A 335 -6.83 8.95 4.64
N ALA A 336 -7.78 8.08 4.97
CA ALA A 336 -7.89 6.75 4.38
C ALA A 336 -8.59 6.71 3.01
N THR A 337 -8.98 7.85 2.45
CA THR A 337 -9.61 7.94 1.12
C THR A 337 -8.88 8.93 0.23
N SER A 338 -9.31 10.18 0.14
CA SER A 338 -8.77 11.18 -0.80
C SER A 338 -7.31 11.54 -0.54
N VAL A 339 -6.86 11.59 0.73
CA VAL A 339 -5.46 11.93 1.05
C VAL A 339 -4.52 10.79 0.66
N ASN A 340 -4.84 9.54 1.00
CA ASN A 340 -4.05 8.40 0.56
C ASN A 340 -4.06 8.26 -0.97
N ALA A 341 -5.18 8.57 -1.63
CA ALA A 341 -5.26 8.60 -3.09
C ALA A 341 -4.33 9.67 -3.70
N GLU A 342 -4.20 10.84 -3.06
CA GLU A 342 -3.26 11.89 -3.48
C GLU A 342 -1.80 11.40 -3.39
N LEU A 343 -1.43 10.69 -2.32
CA LEU A 343 -0.10 10.07 -2.23
C LEU A 343 0.12 9.02 -3.33
N CYS A 344 -0.85 8.14 -3.57
CA CYS A 344 -0.78 7.14 -4.64
C CYS A 344 -0.61 7.78 -6.03
N ALA A 345 -1.17 8.98 -6.25
CA ALA A 345 -1.07 9.70 -7.51
C ALA A 345 0.36 10.15 -7.84
N PHE A 346 1.30 10.22 -6.87
CA PHE A 346 2.73 10.47 -7.14
C PHE A 346 3.38 9.37 -7.97
N SER A 347 2.77 8.19 -8.07
CA SER A 347 3.20 7.15 -9.01
C SER A 347 3.08 7.60 -10.48
N GLY A 348 2.38 8.70 -10.76
CA GLY A 348 2.27 9.31 -12.08
C GLY A 348 1.87 8.29 -13.15
N PRO A 349 2.61 8.21 -14.28
CA PRO A 349 2.32 7.24 -15.33
C PRO A 349 2.58 5.77 -14.93
N ARG A 350 3.12 5.50 -13.75
CA ARG A 350 3.34 4.14 -13.20
C ARG A 350 2.19 3.68 -12.32
N THR A 351 1.17 4.52 -12.08
CA THR A 351 -0.01 4.12 -11.31
C THR A 351 -0.72 2.93 -11.98
N PRO A 352 -1.09 1.89 -11.21
CA PRO A 352 -1.89 0.79 -11.75
C PRO A 352 -3.38 1.17 -11.89
N TYR A 353 -3.79 2.36 -11.44
CA TYR A 353 -5.16 2.81 -11.42
C TYR A 353 -5.42 3.83 -12.54
N PRO A 354 -6.23 3.49 -13.57
CA PRO A 354 -6.46 4.36 -14.73
C PRO A 354 -7.52 5.44 -14.49
N GLY A 355 -7.67 5.91 -13.25
CA GLY A 355 -8.67 6.89 -12.85
C GLY A 355 -8.45 7.47 -11.47
N LYS A 356 -9.32 8.42 -11.08
CA LYS A 356 -9.26 9.07 -9.78
C LYS A 356 -9.77 8.13 -8.69
N LEU A 357 -9.02 8.01 -7.61
CA LEU A 357 -9.32 7.21 -6.42
C LEU A 357 -9.79 8.08 -5.24
N GLY A 358 -10.39 7.43 -4.25
CA GLY A 358 -10.66 7.99 -2.93
C GLY A 358 -11.72 9.09 -2.89
N VAL A 359 -12.53 9.24 -3.94
CA VAL A 359 -13.59 10.25 -4.02
C VAL A 359 -14.86 9.68 -4.66
N VAL A 360 -16.02 10.28 -4.32
CA VAL A 360 -17.31 10.01 -5.00
C VAL A 360 -17.65 11.21 -5.85
N GLU A 361 -17.17 11.18 -7.10
CA GLU A 361 -17.44 12.22 -8.09
C GLU A 361 -17.53 11.63 -9.51
N ASN A 362 -18.08 12.41 -10.44
CA ASN A 362 -18.21 11.98 -11.83
C ASN A 362 -16.84 11.62 -12.46
N GLY A 363 -16.73 10.44 -13.05
CA GLY A 363 -15.52 9.95 -13.72
C GLY A 363 -14.50 9.27 -12.80
N ALA A 364 -14.67 9.33 -11.48
CA ALA A 364 -13.84 8.59 -10.53
C ALA A 364 -14.05 7.08 -10.67
N LEU A 365 -13.06 6.27 -10.20
CA LEU A 365 -13.21 4.82 -10.14
C LEU A 365 -14.31 4.45 -9.15
N ALA A 366 -15.12 3.47 -9.53
CA ALA A 366 -16.22 2.98 -8.69
C ALA A 366 -15.71 1.95 -7.66
N ASP A 367 -14.89 2.44 -6.74
CA ASP A 367 -14.46 1.76 -5.52
C ASP A 367 -15.26 2.37 -4.37
N LEU A 368 -16.32 1.68 -3.93
CA LEU A 368 -17.33 2.25 -3.04
C LEU A 368 -17.64 1.29 -1.89
N ILE A 369 -17.99 1.86 -0.74
CA ILE A 369 -18.51 1.15 0.42
C ILE A 369 -19.83 1.80 0.83
N LEU A 370 -20.88 0.99 1.00
CA LEU A 370 -22.12 1.40 1.68
C LEU A 370 -22.06 0.97 3.13
N VAL A 371 -22.05 1.93 4.04
CA VAL A 371 -21.98 1.74 5.49
C VAL A 371 -23.36 1.86 6.09
N ASP A 372 -23.72 0.90 6.94
CA ASP A 372 -24.92 0.95 7.79
C ASP A 372 -24.65 1.86 8.99
N GLY A 373 -25.20 3.06 8.98
CA GLY A 373 -24.90 4.11 9.94
C GLY A 373 -24.06 5.25 9.36
N ASN A 374 -23.57 6.12 10.23
CA ASN A 374 -22.76 7.29 9.86
C ASN A 374 -21.33 7.18 10.43
N PRO A 375 -20.31 6.88 9.62
CA PRO A 375 -18.94 6.77 10.10
C PRO A 375 -18.30 8.12 10.49
N LEU A 376 -18.93 9.26 10.18
CA LEU A 376 -18.53 10.56 10.72
C LEU A 376 -18.96 10.75 12.18
N ASP A 377 -20.04 10.09 12.60
CA ASP A 377 -20.51 10.11 13.99
C ASP A 377 -19.88 8.97 14.81
N ASP A 378 -19.73 7.79 14.19
CA ASP A 378 -19.14 6.61 14.81
C ASP A 378 -18.14 5.94 13.87
N ILE A 379 -16.87 6.28 14.01
CA ILE A 379 -15.79 5.69 13.23
C ILE A 379 -15.57 4.18 13.53
N GLN A 380 -16.10 3.65 14.65
CA GLN A 380 -15.99 2.22 14.96
C GLN A 380 -16.74 1.35 13.96
N LEU A 381 -17.62 1.92 13.15
CA LEU A 381 -18.25 1.22 12.04
C LEU A 381 -17.22 0.68 11.03
N VAL A 382 -16.10 1.38 10.81
CA VAL A 382 -15.04 0.88 9.91
C VAL A 382 -14.23 -0.27 10.52
N ALA A 383 -14.24 -0.40 11.85
CA ALA A 383 -13.61 -1.51 12.55
C ALA A 383 -14.43 -2.80 12.50
N GLN A 384 -15.68 -2.75 12.05
CA GLN A 384 -16.62 -3.86 12.00
C GLN A 384 -17.13 -4.11 10.57
N PRO A 385 -16.26 -4.33 9.56
CA PRO A 385 -16.67 -4.40 8.15
C PRO A 385 -17.67 -5.52 7.87
N ASP A 386 -17.64 -6.61 8.63
CA ASP A 386 -18.56 -7.73 8.47
C ASP A 386 -20.00 -7.32 8.77
N LYS A 387 -20.22 -6.45 9.74
CA LYS A 387 -21.53 -5.97 10.18
C LYS A 387 -21.93 -4.66 9.47
N ALA A 388 -21.02 -3.68 9.48
CA ALA A 388 -21.35 -2.32 9.07
C ALA A 388 -21.25 -2.09 7.55
N PHE A 389 -20.40 -2.83 6.82
CA PHE A 389 -20.31 -2.64 5.38
C PHE A 389 -21.36 -3.51 4.67
N ARG A 390 -22.47 -2.89 4.26
CA ARG A 390 -23.59 -3.57 3.60
C ARG A 390 -23.28 -3.90 2.15
N VAL A 391 -22.60 -3.00 1.45
CA VAL A 391 -22.11 -3.22 0.08
C VAL A 391 -20.63 -2.85 0.01
N ILE A 392 -19.84 -3.69 -0.64
CA ILE A 392 -18.46 -3.39 -1.03
C ILE A 392 -18.38 -3.54 -2.56
N MET A 393 -18.04 -2.47 -3.23
CA MET A 393 -17.80 -2.41 -4.66
C MET A 393 -16.34 -2.07 -4.93
N LYS A 394 -15.70 -2.80 -5.82
CA LYS A 394 -14.36 -2.55 -6.31
C LYS A 394 -14.35 -2.63 -7.83
N ASP A 395 -13.81 -1.61 -8.48
CA ASP A 395 -13.75 -1.52 -9.95
C ASP A 395 -15.13 -1.74 -10.61
N GLY A 396 -16.18 -1.15 -9.97
CA GLY A 396 -17.59 -1.29 -10.42
C GLY A 396 -18.22 -2.67 -10.18
N GLN A 397 -17.48 -3.63 -9.62
CA GLN A 397 -17.99 -4.96 -9.30
C GLN A 397 -18.36 -5.07 -7.83
N ILE A 398 -19.51 -5.65 -7.54
CA ILE A 398 -19.99 -5.87 -6.16
C ILE A 398 -19.36 -7.15 -5.63
N PHE A 399 -18.53 -7.04 -4.59
CA PHE A 399 -17.89 -8.15 -3.89
C PHE A 399 -18.68 -8.60 -2.67
N LYS A 400 -19.37 -7.68 -2.02
CA LYS A 400 -20.27 -7.93 -0.88
C LYS A 400 -21.57 -7.19 -1.11
N ASN A 401 -22.69 -7.87 -0.90
CA ASN A 401 -24.03 -7.27 -0.77
C ASN A 401 -24.82 -8.06 0.24
N THR A 402 -25.17 -7.44 1.35
CA THR A 402 -25.96 -8.04 2.45
C THR A 402 -27.31 -7.34 2.63
N LEU A 403 -27.70 -6.47 1.70
CA LEU A 403 -29.02 -5.85 1.70
C LEU A 403 -30.11 -6.91 1.53
N GLY A 404 -31.21 -6.79 2.29
CA GLY A 404 -32.31 -7.76 2.24
C GLY A 404 -32.02 -9.11 2.92
N ARG A 405 -30.89 -9.25 3.63
CA ARG A 405 -30.63 -10.37 4.54
C ARG A 405 -30.83 -9.84 5.97
N ASP A 406 -31.96 -10.19 6.59
CA ASP A 406 -32.16 -9.98 8.01
C ASP A 406 -31.14 -10.84 8.77
N HIS A 407 -30.45 -10.25 9.72
CA HIS A 407 -29.47 -10.90 10.59
C HIS A 407 -30.16 -11.53 11.79
#